data_4ebf09db632be16e37ac24a5b90a3f27
#
_entry.id   4ebf09db632be16e37ac24a5b90a3f27
#
_cell.length_a   1.000
_cell.length_b   1.000
_cell.length_c   1.000
_cell.angle_alpha   90.00
_cell.angle_beta   90.00
_cell.angle_gamma   90.00
#
_symmetry.space_group_name_H-M   'P 1'
#
loop_
_entity.id
_entity.type
_entity.pdbx_description
1 polymer ?
#
loop_
_entity_poly.entity_id
_entity_poly.type
_entity_poly.pdbx_seq_one_letter_code
_entity_poly.pdbx_strand_id
1 'polypeptide(L)'
;MEFISQKAKGLKQGAIRAMFDRAGTMTNVISLGIGEPDMATPQLVCDAATEAVHKGITHYTPNAGTLDFRKAIAAKSYLKDIGYDPAREIIVTNGGMGALSLLFLVLLEEGDEILIQDPQWLNYVAQVEYCGGKAVRVPTDKAHNFIMQPETIEKLITPKTKALMI
;
A
#
# COMPACT_ATOMS: atom_id res chain seq x y z
N MET A 1 -6.34 -29.37 -17.36
CA MET A 1 -7.23 -28.44 -16.61
C MET A 1 -6.38 -27.29 -16.09
N GLU A 2 -6.68 -26.03 -16.45
CA GLU A 2 -5.92 -24.88 -15.97
C GLU A 2 -6.54 -24.39 -14.66
N PHE A 3 -5.78 -24.52 -13.56
CA PHE A 3 -6.25 -24.15 -12.22
C PHE A 3 -6.04 -22.67 -11.88
N ILE A 4 -5.25 -21.93 -12.69
CA ILE A 4 -4.89 -20.53 -12.43
C ILE A 4 -5.82 -19.61 -13.22
N SER A 5 -6.40 -18.60 -12.55
CA SER A 5 -7.28 -17.63 -13.19
C SER A 5 -6.55 -16.79 -14.26
N GLN A 6 -7.26 -16.28 -15.25
CA GLN A 6 -6.68 -15.40 -16.28
C GLN A 6 -6.11 -14.11 -15.65
N LYS A 7 -6.77 -13.57 -14.63
CA LYS A 7 -6.24 -12.43 -13.86
C LYS A 7 -4.85 -12.74 -13.26
N ALA A 8 -4.69 -13.91 -12.63
CA ALA A 8 -3.41 -14.29 -12.05
C ALA A 8 -2.32 -14.52 -13.10
N LYS A 9 -2.68 -15.06 -14.27
CA LYS A 9 -1.74 -15.21 -15.41
C LYS A 9 -1.30 -13.88 -16.00
N GLY A 10 -2.16 -12.87 -15.96
CA GLY A 10 -1.86 -11.52 -16.42
C GLY A 10 -0.91 -10.75 -15.51
N LEU A 11 -0.72 -11.18 -14.26
CA LEU A 11 0.21 -10.54 -13.32
C LEU A 11 1.66 -10.74 -13.79
N LYS A 12 2.30 -9.66 -14.19
CA LYS A 12 3.73 -9.67 -14.51
C LYS A 12 4.54 -9.72 -13.21
N GLN A 13 5.56 -10.56 -13.17
CA GLN A 13 6.53 -10.52 -12.08
C GLN A 13 7.12 -9.10 -11.99
N GLY A 14 7.06 -8.50 -10.82
CA GLY A 14 7.56 -7.13 -10.61
C GLY A 14 9.05 -7.05 -10.93
N ALA A 15 9.45 -6.05 -11.69
CA ALA A 15 10.85 -5.81 -12.06
C ALA A 15 11.77 -5.71 -10.82
N ILE A 16 11.27 -5.17 -9.72
CA ILE A 16 11.98 -5.08 -8.43
C ILE A 16 12.35 -6.48 -7.92
N ARG A 17 11.42 -7.44 -7.97
CA ARG A 17 11.69 -8.81 -7.52
C ARG A 17 12.73 -9.49 -8.38
N ALA A 18 12.66 -9.35 -9.69
CA ALA A 18 13.65 -9.90 -10.61
C ALA A 18 15.05 -9.32 -10.37
N MET A 19 15.14 -8.02 -10.08
CA MET A 19 16.41 -7.36 -9.71
C MET A 19 16.94 -7.87 -8.38
N PHE A 20 16.08 -8.06 -7.39
CA PHE A 20 16.44 -8.59 -6.08
C PHE A 20 16.97 -10.03 -6.17
N ASP A 21 16.27 -10.88 -6.90
CA ASP A 21 16.66 -12.28 -7.12
C ASP A 21 18.03 -12.34 -7.84
N ARG A 22 18.26 -11.46 -8.81
CA ARG A 22 19.56 -11.32 -9.49
C ARG A 22 20.66 -10.83 -8.56
N ALA A 23 20.39 -9.82 -7.75
CA ALA A 23 21.36 -9.30 -6.77
C ALA A 23 21.80 -10.38 -5.76
N GLY A 24 20.88 -11.25 -5.34
CA GLY A 24 21.17 -12.37 -4.43
C GLY A 24 22.13 -13.42 -5.00
N THR A 25 22.36 -13.44 -6.32
CA THR A 25 23.33 -14.33 -6.98
C THR A 25 24.70 -13.68 -7.20
N MET A 26 24.87 -12.42 -6.81
CA MET A 26 26.10 -11.64 -7.05
C MET A 26 26.82 -11.34 -5.73
N THR A 27 28.13 -11.14 -5.79
CA THR A 27 28.95 -10.67 -4.67
C THR A 27 29.24 -9.18 -4.80
N ASN A 28 29.44 -8.49 -3.68
CA ASN A 28 29.78 -7.06 -3.62
C ASN A 28 28.74 -6.15 -4.29
N VAL A 29 27.45 -6.43 -4.09
CA VAL A 29 26.35 -5.63 -4.61
C VAL A 29 25.98 -4.52 -3.62
N ILE A 30 25.91 -3.28 -4.12
CA ILE A 30 25.24 -2.17 -3.43
C ILE A 30 23.80 -2.14 -3.94
N SER A 31 22.86 -2.59 -3.11
CA SER A 31 21.44 -2.67 -3.49
C SER A 31 20.73 -1.35 -3.22
N LEU A 32 20.11 -0.79 -4.25
CA LEU A 32 19.18 0.33 -4.17
C LEU A 32 17.74 -0.10 -4.55
N GLY A 33 17.47 -1.41 -4.51
CA GLY A 33 16.23 -1.98 -5.06
C GLY A 33 15.05 -1.97 -4.10
N ILE A 34 15.29 -2.15 -2.80
CA ILE A 34 14.24 -2.16 -1.77
C ILE A 34 14.59 -1.11 -0.73
N GLY A 35 13.63 -0.20 -0.45
CA GLY A 35 13.77 0.77 0.63
C GLY A 35 13.26 0.16 1.94
N GLU A 36 14.17 -0.06 2.88
CA GLU A 36 13.86 -0.50 4.23
C GLU A 36 14.70 0.27 5.25
N PRO A 37 14.24 0.43 6.49
CA PRO A 37 15.06 0.99 7.54
C PRO A 37 16.32 0.15 7.77
N ASP A 38 17.49 0.80 7.85
CA ASP A 38 18.76 0.16 8.16
C ASP A 38 18.96 -0.08 9.67
N MET A 39 18.13 0.54 10.51
CA MET A 39 18.14 0.38 11.95
C MET A 39 17.30 -0.81 12.39
N ALA A 40 17.81 -1.56 13.36
CA ALA A 40 17.05 -2.62 14.01
C ALA A 40 15.80 -2.05 14.72
N THR A 41 14.80 -2.91 14.88
CA THR A 41 13.60 -2.56 15.67
C THR A 41 13.99 -2.11 17.09
N PRO A 42 13.49 -0.98 17.58
CA PRO A 42 13.79 -0.52 18.93
C PRO A 42 13.49 -1.58 20.00
N GLN A 43 14.38 -1.70 20.99
CA GLN A 43 14.28 -2.74 22.02
C GLN A 43 12.93 -2.70 22.76
N LEU A 44 12.40 -1.51 23.05
CA LEU A 44 11.08 -1.34 23.66
C LEU A 44 9.96 -2.05 22.89
N VAL A 45 10.01 -2.02 21.55
CA VAL A 45 9.01 -2.69 20.69
C VAL A 45 9.18 -4.20 20.75
N CYS A 46 10.43 -4.68 20.72
CA CYS A 46 10.75 -6.10 20.84
C CYS A 46 10.28 -6.66 22.19
N ASP A 47 10.55 -5.93 23.27
CA ASP A 47 10.16 -6.34 24.63
C ASP A 47 8.64 -6.38 24.77
N ALA A 48 7.92 -5.37 24.27
CA ALA A 48 6.46 -5.35 24.30
C ALA A 48 5.83 -6.50 23.50
N ALA A 49 6.39 -6.84 22.34
CA ALA A 49 5.92 -7.99 21.56
C ALA A 49 6.17 -9.31 22.29
N THR A 50 7.36 -9.48 22.87
CA THR A 50 7.74 -10.67 23.64
C THR A 50 6.84 -10.84 24.87
N GLU A 51 6.60 -9.75 25.59
CA GLU A 51 5.70 -9.75 26.77
C GLU A 51 4.27 -10.14 26.39
N ALA A 52 3.75 -9.61 25.25
CA ALA A 52 2.42 -9.96 24.76
C ALA A 52 2.29 -11.47 24.47
N VAL A 53 3.30 -12.07 23.88
CA VAL A 53 3.35 -13.51 23.61
C VAL A 53 3.37 -14.30 24.94
N HIS A 54 4.22 -13.92 25.89
CA HIS A 54 4.30 -14.57 27.19
C HIS A 54 3.00 -14.45 28.00
N LYS A 55 2.26 -13.36 27.83
CA LYS A 55 0.92 -13.17 28.42
C LYS A 55 -0.19 -13.95 27.71
N GLY A 56 0.12 -14.70 26.66
CA GLY A 56 -0.85 -15.47 25.91
C GLY A 56 -1.78 -14.60 25.04
N ILE A 57 -1.39 -13.37 24.68
CA ILE A 57 -2.15 -12.52 23.75
C ILE A 57 -1.89 -13.02 22.32
N THR A 58 -2.36 -14.22 22.02
CA THR A 58 -2.09 -14.95 20.77
C THR A 58 -3.37 -15.48 20.12
N HIS A 59 -4.53 -14.96 20.53
CA HIS A 59 -5.83 -15.35 20.00
C HIS A 59 -6.32 -14.39 18.90
N TYR A 60 -7.41 -14.77 18.24
CA TYR A 60 -8.04 -13.93 17.23
C TYR A 60 -8.44 -12.56 17.78
N THR A 61 -8.20 -11.54 16.99
CA THR A 61 -8.65 -10.18 17.26
C THR A 61 -9.93 -9.87 16.46
N PRO A 62 -10.68 -8.82 16.81
CA PRO A 62 -11.72 -8.30 15.92
C PRO A 62 -11.20 -8.01 14.52
N ASN A 63 -12.04 -8.19 13.50
CA ASN A 63 -11.65 -8.00 12.09
C ASN A 63 -11.04 -6.62 11.79
N ALA A 64 -11.51 -5.58 12.50
CA ALA A 64 -10.96 -4.23 12.36
C ALA A 64 -9.65 -4.00 13.16
N GLY A 65 -9.16 -4.99 13.88
CA GLY A 65 -8.08 -4.85 14.86
C GLY A 65 -8.59 -4.49 16.26
N THR A 66 -7.71 -4.58 17.27
CA THR A 66 -8.08 -4.26 18.66
C THR A 66 -8.43 -2.78 18.80
N LEU A 67 -9.43 -2.48 19.64
CA LEU A 67 -9.87 -1.10 19.84
C LEU A 67 -8.74 -0.21 20.42
N ASP A 68 -7.92 -0.77 21.31
CA ASP A 68 -6.83 -0.01 21.94
C ASP A 68 -5.75 0.35 20.92
N PHE A 69 -5.45 -0.54 19.98
CA PHE A 69 -4.53 -0.22 18.89
C PHE A 69 -5.11 0.87 17.96
N ARG A 70 -6.40 0.79 17.62
CA ARG A 70 -7.09 1.81 16.81
C ARG A 70 -7.16 3.16 17.51
N LYS A 71 -7.36 3.19 18.84
CA LYS A 71 -7.26 4.42 19.66
C LYS A 71 -5.84 5.01 19.62
N ALA A 72 -4.82 4.15 19.74
CA ALA A 72 -3.42 4.59 19.66
C ALA A 72 -3.10 5.20 18.28
N ILE A 73 -3.67 4.65 17.19
CA ILE A 73 -3.55 5.23 15.84
C ILE A 73 -4.22 6.60 15.78
N ALA A 74 -5.49 6.72 16.22
CA ALA A 74 -6.23 7.98 16.21
C ALA A 74 -5.55 9.08 17.02
N ALA A 75 -4.82 8.72 18.08
CA ALA A 75 -4.09 9.65 18.94
C ALA A 75 -2.78 10.18 18.34
N LYS A 76 -2.33 9.69 17.15
CA LYS A 76 -1.12 10.19 16.51
C LYS A 76 -1.27 11.65 16.12
N SER A 77 -0.20 12.43 16.31
CA SER A 77 -0.21 13.89 16.14
C SER A 77 -0.75 14.35 14.77
N TYR A 78 -0.44 13.61 13.71
CA TYR A 78 -0.89 13.93 12.34
C TYR A 78 -2.34 13.48 12.03
N LEU A 79 -2.99 12.70 12.92
CA LEU A 79 -4.39 12.25 12.78
C LEU A 79 -5.31 12.88 13.82
N LYS A 80 -4.74 13.37 14.93
CA LYS A 80 -5.48 13.87 16.09
C LYS A 80 -6.47 14.99 15.73
N ASP A 81 -6.07 15.89 14.84
CA ASP A 81 -6.88 17.05 14.46
C ASP A 81 -7.99 16.69 13.46
N ILE A 82 -7.93 15.52 12.84
CA ILE A 82 -8.97 15.00 11.93
C ILE A 82 -10.16 14.46 12.73
N GLY A 83 -9.91 13.93 13.95
CA GLY A 83 -10.96 13.48 14.85
C GLY A 83 -11.63 12.16 14.46
N TYR A 84 -10.89 11.23 13.85
CA TYR A 84 -11.42 9.89 13.52
C TYR A 84 -11.97 9.15 14.73
N ASP A 85 -13.16 8.56 14.59
CA ASP A 85 -13.70 7.61 15.57
C ASP A 85 -12.95 6.26 15.47
N PRO A 86 -12.14 5.89 16.47
CA PRO A 86 -11.38 4.65 16.41
C PRO A 86 -12.26 3.40 16.41
N ALA A 87 -13.51 3.50 16.82
CA ALA A 87 -14.43 2.37 16.83
C ALA A 87 -15.01 2.06 15.44
N ARG A 88 -15.12 3.07 14.58
CA ARG A 88 -15.89 3.00 13.33
C ARG A 88 -15.11 3.35 12.06
N GLU A 89 -14.05 4.17 12.17
CA GLU A 89 -13.37 4.78 11.01
C GLU A 89 -11.93 4.33 10.82
N ILE A 90 -11.46 3.37 11.64
CA ILE A 90 -10.12 2.82 11.57
C ILE A 90 -10.16 1.30 11.44
N ILE A 91 -9.49 0.78 10.42
CA ILE A 91 -9.28 -0.65 10.19
C ILE A 91 -7.78 -0.93 10.12
N VAL A 92 -7.34 -1.95 10.83
CA VAL A 92 -5.94 -2.45 10.78
C VAL A 92 -5.87 -3.58 9.76
N THR A 93 -4.87 -3.54 8.90
CA THR A 93 -4.67 -4.52 7.83
C THR A 93 -3.25 -5.11 7.86
N ASN A 94 -3.00 -6.11 7.04
CA ASN A 94 -1.66 -6.70 6.86
C ASN A 94 -0.79 -5.77 5.98
N GLY A 95 -0.31 -4.69 6.58
CA GLY A 95 0.49 -3.66 5.92
C GLY A 95 -0.32 -2.76 4.97
N GLY A 96 0.32 -1.71 4.45
CA GLY A 96 -0.31 -0.74 3.56
C GLY A 96 -0.81 -1.36 2.24
N MET A 97 -0.11 -2.38 1.73
CA MET A 97 -0.55 -3.09 0.52
C MET A 97 -1.86 -3.85 0.73
N GLY A 98 -2.06 -4.44 1.92
CA GLY A 98 -3.33 -5.04 2.31
C GLY A 98 -4.45 -4.02 2.40
N ALA A 99 -4.17 -2.84 2.97
CA ALA A 99 -5.12 -1.73 3.03
C ALA A 99 -5.57 -1.29 1.64
N LEU A 100 -4.63 -1.05 0.73
CA LEU A 100 -4.93 -0.63 -0.65
C LEU A 100 -5.71 -1.69 -1.42
N SER A 101 -5.37 -2.97 -1.26
CA SER A 101 -6.13 -4.06 -1.92
C SER A 101 -7.59 -4.08 -1.47
N LEU A 102 -7.84 -3.95 -0.16
CA LEU A 102 -9.20 -3.90 0.37
C LEU A 102 -9.93 -2.64 -0.09
N LEU A 103 -9.25 -1.49 -0.09
CA LEU A 103 -9.82 -0.23 -0.57
C LEU A 103 -10.25 -0.32 -2.04
N PHE A 104 -9.38 -0.84 -2.90
CA PHE A 104 -9.69 -0.99 -4.32
C PHE A 104 -10.80 -2.00 -4.59
N LEU A 105 -10.87 -3.10 -3.83
CA LEU A 105 -11.97 -4.07 -3.92
C LEU A 105 -13.33 -3.46 -3.52
N VAL A 106 -13.33 -2.47 -2.63
CA VAL A 106 -14.56 -1.79 -2.20
C VAL A 106 -14.95 -0.66 -3.15
N LEU A 107 -13.97 0.03 -3.75
CA LEU A 107 -14.22 1.23 -4.55
C LEU A 107 -14.45 0.96 -6.03
N LEU A 108 -13.82 -0.10 -6.60
CA LEU A 108 -13.70 -0.26 -8.04
C LEU A 108 -14.67 -1.29 -8.59
N GLU A 109 -15.40 -0.85 -9.61
CA GLU A 109 -16.07 -1.68 -10.60
C GLU A 109 -15.17 -1.83 -11.85
N GLU A 110 -15.53 -2.74 -12.76
CA GLU A 110 -14.77 -2.95 -13.99
C GLU A 110 -14.75 -1.69 -14.86
N GLY A 111 -13.55 -1.22 -15.16
CA GLY A 111 -13.31 -0.03 -15.98
C GLY A 111 -13.34 1.30 -15.24
N ASP A 112 -13.56 1.30 -13.92
CA ASP A 112 -13.36 2.50 -13.09
C ASP A 112 -11.88 2.90 -13.08
N GLU A 113 -11.61 4.18 -12.93
CA GLU A 113 -10.27 4.74 -13.08
C GLU A 113 -9.73 5.27 -11.75
N ILE A 114 -8.45 4.96 -11.49
CA ILE A 114 -7.66 5.58 -10.42
C ILE A 114 -6.51 6.36 -11.07
N LEU A 115 -6.43 7.66 -10.79
CA LEU A 115 -5.28 8.47 -11.19
C LEU A 115 -4.12 8.19 -10.24
N ILE A 116 -2.96 7.88 -10.82
CA ILE A 116 -1.75 7.51 -10.07
C ILE A 116 -0.57 8.28 -10.63
N GLN A 117 0.25 8.86 -9.75
CA GLN A 117 1.49 9.54 -10.13
C GLN A 117 2.39 8.63 -10.99
N ASP A 118 3.11 9.19 -11.96
CA ASP A 118 4.15 8.49 -12.71
C ASP A 118 5.44 9.35 -12.75
N PRO A 119 6.58 8.87 -12.23
CA PRO A 119 6.86 7.54 -11.67
C PRO A 119 6.24 7.32 -10.29
N GLN A 120 5.99 6.04 -9.95
CA GLN A 120 5.35 5.63 -8.72
C GLN A 120 5.79 4.20 -8.30
N TRP A 121 5.30 3.74 -7.15
CA TRP A 121 5.52 2.37 -6.69
C TRP A 121 4.83 1.35 -7.61
N LEU A 122 5.60 0.43 -8.19
CA LEU A 122 5.13 -0.46 -9.26
C LEU A 122 3.89 -1.30 -8.93
N ASN A 123 3.69 -1.61 -7.65
CA ASN A 123 2.58 -2.47 -7.23
C ASN A 123 1.21 -1.77 -7.30
N TYR A 124 1.14 -0.44 -7.28
CA TYR A 124 -0.14 0.28 -7.29
C TYR A 124 -0.94 -0.01 -8.56
N VAL A 125 -0.29 0.09 -9.72
CA VAL A 125 -0.93 -0.23 -11.00
C VAL A 125 -1.44 -1.67 -11.01
N ALA A 126 -0.59 -2.61 -10.62
CA ALA A 126 -0.96 -4.03 -10.59
C ALA A 126 -2.16 -4.31 -9.68
N GLN A 127 -2.23 -3.64 -8.51
CA GLN A 127 -3.36 -3.81 -7.59
C GLN A 127 -4.66 -3.25 -8.16
N VAL A 128 -4.64 -2.05 -8.75
CA VAL A 128 -5.81 -1.43 -9.38
C VAL A 128 -6.34 -2.34 -10.49
N GLU A 129 -5.45 -2.80 -11.40
CA GLU A 129 -5.82 -3.69 -12.50
C GLU A 129 -6.32 -5.05 -12.01
N TYR A 130 -5.71 -5.61 -10.97
CA TYR A 130 -6.18 -6.86 -10.35
C TYR A 130 -7.59 -6.74 -9.78
N CYS A 131 -7.93 -5.57 -9.21
CA CYS A 131 -9.26 -5.29 -8.69
C CYS A 131 -10.30 -4.92 -9.77
N GLY A 132 -9.92 -4.93 -11.05
CA GLY A 132 -10.82 -4.63 -12.18
C GLY A 132 -10.82 -3.17 -12.62
N GLY A 133 -10.09 -2.31 -11.93
CA GLY A 133 -9.93 -0.91 -12.31
C GLY A 133 -8.89 -0.69 -13.40
N LYS A 134 -8.78 0.55 -13.84
CA LYS A 134 -7.79 1.05 -14.79
C LYS A 134 -6.91 2.09 -14.10
N ALA A 135 -5.62 1.87 -14.07
CA ALA A 135 -4.64 2.85 -13.59
C ALA A 135 -4.38 3.90 -14.68
N VAL A 136 -4.75 5.14 -14.42
CA VAL A 136 -4.47 6.30 -15.27
C VAL A 136 -3.26 7.02 -14.72
N ARG A 137 -2.17 7.04 -15.49
CA ARG A 137 -0.89 7.62 -15.07
C ARG A 137 -0.92 9.14 -15.24
N VAL A 138 -0.64 9.85 -14.14
CA VAL A 138 -0.43 11.29 -14.12
C VAL A 138 1.07 11.55 -14.27
N PRO A 139 1.54 11.99 -15.46
CA PRO A 139 2.97 12.20 -15.66
C PRO A 139 3.49 13.34 -14.80
N THR A 140 4.67 13.14 -14.25
CA THR A 140 5.41 14.15 -13.50
C THR A 140 6.83 14.30 -14.04
N ASP A 141 7.48 15.41 -13.77
CA ASP A 141 8.81 15.71 -14.26
C ASP A 141 9.72 16.35 -13.22
N LYS A 142 11.00 16.40 -13.55
CA LYS A 142 12.03 16.97 -12.68
C LYS A 142 11.87 18.49 -12.48
N ALA A 143 11.33 19.21 -13.46
CA ALA A 143 11.16 20.66 -13.37
C ALA A 143 10.15 21.02 -12.26
N HIS A 144 9.19 20.15 -12.01
CA HIS A 144 8.18 20.28 -10.97
C HIS A 144 8.46 19.39 -9.76
N ASN A 145 9.72 18.98 -9.53
CA ASN A 145 10.12 18.11 -8.43
C ASN A 145 9.30 16.81 -8.30
N PHE A 146 8.85 16.26 -9.42
CA PHE A 146 7.97 15.09 -9.50
C PHE A 146 6.66 15.25 -8.70
N ILE A 147 6.14 16.48 -8.62
CA ILE A 147 4.83 16.77 -8.03
C ILE A 147 3.79 16.81 -9.13
N MET A 148 2.69 16.10 -8.95
CA MET A 148 1.56 16.14 -9.88
C MET A 148 0.98 17.55 -9.96
N GLN A 149 0.84 18.07 -11.19
CA GLN A 149 0.29 19.40 -11.44
C GLN A 149 -1.24 19.34 -11.56
N PRO A 150 -1.99 20.24 -10.90
CA PRO A 150 -3.44 20.25 -10.94
C PRO A 150 -4.00 20.27 -12.37
N GLU A 151 -3.39 21.04 -13.27
CA GLU A 151 -3.81 21.16 -14.66
C GLU A 151 -3.66 19.85 -15.45
N THR A 152 -2.69 19.02 -15.05
CA THR A 152 -2.49 17.69 -15.64
C THR A 152 -3.51 16.70 -15.11
N ILE A 153 -3.78 16.75 -13.79
CA ILE A 153 -4.81 15.93 -13.15
C ILE A 153 -6.17 16.24 -13.78
N GLU A 154 -6.55 17.51 -13.86
CA GLU A 154 -7.85 17.96 -14.38
C GLU A 154 -8.12 17.42 -15.80
N LYS A 155 -7.12 17.42 -16.68
CA LYS A 155 -7.22 16.88 -18.03
C LYS A 155 -7.44 15.38 -18.11
N LEU A 156 -7.05 14.65 -17.05
CA LEU A 156 -7.13 13.19 -16.99
C LEU A 156 -8.38 12.68 -16.25
N ILE A 157 -9.10 13.56 -15.56
CA ILE A 157 -10.36 13.21 -14.89
C ILE A 157 -11.43 12.91 -15.95
N THR A 158 -12.09 11.78 -15.77
CA THR A 158 -13.24 11.34 -16.58
C THR A 158 -14.42 10.99 -15.64
N PRO A 159 -15.61 10.77 -16.18
CA PRO A 159 -16.75 10.28 -15.38
C PRO A 159 -16.49 8.91 -14.71
N LYS A 160 -15.45 8.20 -15.11
CA LYS A 160 -15.03 6.92 -14.53
C LYS A 160 -13.98 7.07 -13.43
N THR A 161 -13.44 8.26 -13.22
CA THR A 161 -12.44 8.52 -12.19
C THR A 161 -13.06 8.41 -10.81
N LYS A 162 -12.60 7.44 -10.01
CA LYS A 162 -13.08 7.20 -8.64
C LYS A 162 -12.17 7.84 -7.59
N ALA A 163 -10.87 7.88 -7.83
CA ALA A 163 -9.92 8.43 -6.87
C ALA A 163 -8.65 8.93 -7.54
N LEU A 164 -7.96 9.81 -6.83
CA LEU A 164 -6.59 10.23 -7.07
C LEU A 164 -5.74 9.68 -5.93
N MET A 165 -4.66 9.00 -6.28
CA MET A 165 -3.67 8.49 -5.34
C MET A 165 -2.49 9.46 -5.24
N ILE A 166 -2.23 9.97 -4.05
CA ILE A 166 -1.16 10.93 -3.73
C ILE A 166 -0.17 10.35 -2.74
#